data_6e77ed9031c82598a2b8320c6b42f43d
#
_entry.id   6e77ed9031c82598a2b8320c6b42f43d
#
_cell.length_a   1.000
_cell.length_b   1.000
_cell.length_c   1.000
_cell.angle_alpha   90.00
_cell.angle_beta   90.00
_cell.angle_gamma   90.00
#
_symmetry.space_group_name_H-M   'P 1'
#
loop_
_entity.id
_entity.type
_entity.pdbx_description
1 polymer ?
#
loop_
_entity_poly.entity_id
_entity_poly.type
_entity_poly.pdbx_seq_one_letter_code
_entity_poly.pdbx_strand_id
1 'polypeptide(L)'
;LLWIGPTPASIRAMALKVEAKTLAEKAGVPLLTSGTDRFPVLVKASAGGGGKGMRRVDDPADLEEAVAAAKREAASAFGDDTVFIERYLAHARHVEVQVFGDTHGNVVHLFERECSIQRRHQKVVEESPSPGITSDLRDLMTSAAVSLAREIGYVGAGTVEFMVAGDEFFFLEMNTRLQVEHPVTEAITGVDLVEWQIRVALGEILPVSQDEIVRNGHAIEVRLYAEDPANGYLPNTGTLREFDLRPAAGIRVDTGFVAGDTVTANYDPMLAKVIAHGPTRETTARCLAEYLRGAGIEGVITNKESLAAVLTEPDFLRGLTTTDYLDTHPQTLQPPS
;
A
#
# COMPACT_ATOMS: atom_id res chain seq x y z
N LEU A 1 -22.19 3.03 22.51
CA LEU A 1 -21.11 3.44 21.60
C LEU A 1 -21.37 2.81 20.26
N LEU A 2 -21.25 3.60 19.17
CA LEU A 2 -21.35 3.12 17.82
C LEU A 2 -19.93 2.71 17.35
N TRP A 3 -19.81 1.51 16.77
CA TRP A 3 -18.56 1.02 16.22
C TRP A 3 -18.42 1.44 14.76
N ILE A 4 -17.32 2.11 14.40
CA ILE A 4 -16.99 2.50 13.02
C ILE A 4 -15.90 1.58 12.51
N GLY A 5 -16.24 0.67 11.61
CA GLY A 5 -15.30 -0.29 11.02
C GLY A 5 -15.89 -1.68 10.85
N PRO A 6 -15.09 -2.65 10.39
CA PRO A 6 -15.53 -4.03 10.17
C PRO A 6 -15.84 -4.76 11.47
N THR A 7 -16.56 -5.86 11.34
CA THR A 7 -16.90 -6.71 12.49
C THR A 7 -15.65 -7.39 13.07
N PRO A 8 -15.62 -7.72 14.37
CA PRO A 8 -14.54 -8.52 14.94
C PRO A 8 -14.36 -9.88 14.25
N ALA A 9 -15.42 -10.43 13.68
CA ALA A 9 -15.36 -11.69 12.91
C ALA A 9 -14.56 -11.51 11.62
N SER A 10 -14.85 -10.45 10.83
CA SER A 10 -14.12 -10.14 9.59
C SER A 10 -12.64 -9.82 9.88
N ILE A 11 -12.35 -9.10 10.97
CA ILE A 11 -10.96 -8.81 11.38
C ILE A 11 -10.23 -10.12 11.70
N ARG A 12 -10.81 -11.02 12.49
CA ARG A 12 -10.18 -12.31 12.81
C ARG A 12 -10.00 -13.19 11.59
N ALA A 13 -10.99 -13.25 10.70
CA ALA A 13 -10.95 -14.06 9.49
C ALA A 13 -9.77 -13.70 8.55
N MET A 14 -9.34 -12.42 8.56
CA MET A 14 -8.24 -11.93 7.72
C MET A 14 -6.93 -11.75 8.48
N ALA A 15 -6.89 -12.00 9.80
CA ALA A 15 -5.70 -11.75 10.62
C ALA A 15 -4.57 -12.76 10.39
N LEU A 16 -4.91 -14.02 10.14
CA LEU A 16 -3.94 -15.09 9.88
C LEU A 16 -3.87 -15.39 8.38
N LYS A 17 -2.69 -15.30 7.81
CA LYS A 17 -2.49 -15.46 6.35
C LYS A 17 -2.98 -16.81 5.82
N VAL A 18 -2.84 -17.88 6.59
CA VAL A 18 -3.31 -19.22 6.18
C VAL A 18 -4.84 -19.26 6.10
N GLU A 19 -5.52 -18.72 7.13
CA GLU A 19 -6.99 -18.66 7.15
C GLU A 19 -7.52 -17.73 6.06
N ALA A 20 -6.91 -16.55 5.91
CA ALA A 20 -7.27 -15.59 4.87
C ALA A 20 -7.14 -16.19 3.46
N LYS A 21 -6.09 -16.98 3.20
CA LYS A 21 -5.92 -17.71 1.93
C LYS A 21 -7.00 -18.75 1.69
N THR A 22 -7.37 -19.51 2.71
CA THR A 22 -8.47 -20.50 2.59
C THR A 22 -9.79 -19.81 2.20
N LEU A 23 -10.08 -18.64 2.79
CA LEU A 23 -11.26 -17.86 2.44
C LEU A 23 -11.16 -17.23 1.05
N ALA A 24 -9.98 -16.75 0.67
CA ALA A 24 -9.73 -16.24 -0.68
C ALA A 24 -9.90 -17.33 -1.74
N GLU A 25 -9.39 -18.53 -1.52
CA GLU A 25 -9.58 -19.68 -2.40
C GLU A 25 -11.06 -20.04 -2.56
N LYS A 26 -11.81 -20.08 -1.44
CA LYS A 26 -13.25 -20.31 -1.44
C LYS A 26 -14.02 -19.24 -2.22
N ALA A 27 -13.57 -17.99 -2.17
CA ALA A 27 -14.12 -16.88 -2.96
C ALA A 27 -13.67 -16.89 -4.43
N GLY A 28 -12.87 -17.86 -4.85
CA GLY A 28 -12.34 -17.97 -6.22
C GLY A 28 -11.21 -17.00 -6.54
N VAL A 29 -10.55 -16.44 -5.52
CA VAL A 29 -9.43 -15.51 -5.70
C VAL A 29 -8.15 -16.29 -5.97
N PRO A 30 -7.37 -15.96 -7.01
CA PRO A 30 -6.12 -16.67 -7.31
C PRO A 30 -5.11 -16.57 -6.16
N LEU A 31 -4.47 -17.70 -5.84
CA LEU A 31 -3.43 -17.80 -4.83
C LEU A 31 -2.08 -18.14 -5.45
N LEU A 32 -1.00 -17.63 -4.87
CA LEU A 32 0.31 -18.18 -5.15
C LEU A 32 0.38 -19.61 -4.63
N THR A 33 0.70 -20.53 -5.53
CA THR A 33 0.87 -21.94 -5.17
C THR A 33 2.06 -22.09 -4.23
N SER A 34 1.85 -22.87 -3.17
CA SER A 34 2.94 -23.35 -2.34
C SER A 34 3.72 -24.41 -3.12
N GLY A 35 5.04 -24.29 -3.17
CA GLY A 35 5.87 -25.29 -3.86
C GLY A 35 7.34 -25.02 -3.67
N THR A 36 8.10 -26.11 -3.53
CA THR A 36 9.57 -26.11 -3.46
C THR A 36 10.22 -26.67 -4.72
N ASP A 37 9.42 -26.84 -5.76
CA ASP A 37 9.83 -27.40 -7.06
C ASP A 37 10.47 -26.35 -7.98
N ARG A 38 10.30 -25.05 -7.67
CA ARG A 38 10.91 -23.95 -8.44
C ARG A 38 11.44 -22.88 -7.50
N PHE A 39 12.74 -22.64 -7.53
CA PHE A 39 13.43 -21.58 -6.82
C PHE A 39 13.59 -20.34 -7.73
N PRO A 40 13.67 -19.13 -7.16
CA PRO A 40 13.63 -18.82 -5.73
C PRO A 40 12.24 -18.99 -5.10
N VAL A 41 12.24 -19.26 -3.78
CA VAL A 41 11.02 -19.31 -2.96
C VAL A 41 11.08 -18.27 -1.85
N LEU A 42 9.94 -17.99 -1.23
CA LEU A 42 9.80 -17.08 -0.11
C LEU A 42 9.22 -17.83 1.09
N VAL A 43 9.98 -17.92 2.17
CA VAL A 43 9.51 -18.42 3.47
C VAL A 43 8.86 -17.26 4.22
N LYS A 44 7.62 -17.43 4.69
CA LYS A 44 6.83 -16.39 5.35
C LYS A 44 6.26 -16.89 6.68
N ALA A 45 6.25 -16.03 7.71
CA ALA A 45 5.46 -16.27 8.91
C ALA A 45 3.95 -16.12 8.62
N SER A 46 3.13 -16.99 9.21
CA SER A 46 1.65 -16.91 9.11
C SER A 46 1.11 -15.68 9.86
N ALA A 47 1.63 -15.42 11.04
CA ALA A 47 1.30 -14.24 11.84
C ALA A 47 2.19 -13.04 11.47
N GLY A 48 1.67 -11.82 11.66
CA GLY A 48 2.40 -10.57 11.44
C GLY A 48 2.32 -9.99 10.03
N GLY A 49 2.94 -8.81 9.85
CA GLY A 49 2.92 -8.03 8.61
C GLY A 49 4.20 -7.21 8.43
N GLY A 50 4.24 -6.36 7.38
CA GLY A 50 5.37 -5.45 7.12
C GLY A 50 6.69 -6.17 6.80
N GLY A 51 6.63 -7.39 6.24
CA GLY A 51 7.81 -8.13 5.81
C GLY A 51 8.61 -8.83 6.90
N LYS A 52 8.22 -8.72 8.18
CA LYS A 52 8.87 -9.43 9.28
C LYS A 52 8.67 -10.95 9.15
N GLY A 53 9.74 -11.71 9.35
CA GLY A 53 9.71 -13.18 9.22
C GLY A 53 9.65 -13.67 7.76
N MET A 54 10.00 -12.82 6.78
CA MET A 54 10.13 -13.22 5.38
C MET A 54 11.59 -13.47 5.02
N ARG A 55 11.85 -14.58 4.29
CA ARG A 55 13.19 -14.94 3.79
C ARG A 55 13.10 -15.46 2.38
N ARG A 56 13.82 -14.81 1.46
CA ARG A 56 14.03 -15.35 0.12
C ARG A 56 15.10 -16.44 0.19
N VAL A 57 14.84 -17.54 -0.52
CA VAL A 57 15.73 -18.69 -0.63
C VAL A 57 15.93 -18.95 -2.12
N ASP A 58 17.17 -18.82 -2.57
CA ASP A 58 17.55 -18.99 -3.97
C ASP A 58 18.04 -20.42 -4.26
N ASP A 59 18.67 -21.10 -3.28
CA ASP A 59 19.18 -22.46 -3.40
C ASP A 59 18.36 -23.42 -2.51
N PRO A 60 17.91 -24.56 -3.05
CA PRO A 60 17.24 -25.61 -2.26
C PRO A 60 18.01 -26.05 -1.01
N ALA A 61 19.36 -26.03 -1.05
CA ALA A 61 20.19 -26.43 0.08
C ALA A 61 20.02 -25.54 1.32
N ASP A 62 19.63 -24.27 1.13
CA ASP A 62 19.46 -23.29 2.22
C ASP A 62 18.04 -23.31 2.82
N LEU A 63 17.11 -24.06 2.23
CA LEU A 63 15.69 -23.99 2.59
C LEU A 63 15.43 -24.40 4.05
N GLU A 64 16.04 -25.48 4.51
CA GLU A 64 15.82 -26.02 5.86
C GLU A 64 16.28 -25.02 6.93
N GLU A 65 17.46 -24.41 6.74
CA GLU A 65 17.96 -23.39 7.65
C GLU A 65 17.10 -22.13 7.63
N ALA A 66 16.67 -21.67 6.45
CA ALA A 66 15.80 -20.51 6.30
C ALA A 66 14.45 -20.72 6.99
N VAL A 67 13.85 -21.89 6.87
CA VAL A 67 12.60 -22.27 7.55
C VAL A 67 12.81 -22.27 9.07
N ALA A 68 13.87 -22.89 9.56
CA ALA A 68 14.17 -22.94 11.00
C ALA A 68 14.40 -21.54 11.57
N ALA A 69 15.11 -20.68 10.84
CA ALA A 69 15.33 -19.29 11.25
C ALA A 69 14.05 -18.46 11.25
N ALA A 70 13.19 -18.60 10.21
CA ALA A 70 11.91 -17.92 10.12
C ALA A 70 10.96 -18.34 11.27
N LYS A 71 10.91 -19.63 11.62
CA LYS A 71 10.15 -20.14 12.77
C LYS A 71 10.59 -19.52 14.10
N ARG A 72 11.90 -19.45 14.36
CA ARG A 72 12.43 -18.84 15.59
C ARG A 72 12.05 -17.35 15.68
N GLU A 73 12.17 -16.63 14.57
CA GLU A 73 11.80 -15.21 14.51
C GLU A 73 10.30 -15.01 14.72
N ALA A 74 9.47 -15.82 14.07
CA ALA A 74 8.00 -15.76 14.20
C ALA A 74 7.53 -16.08 15.62
N ALA A 75 8.08 -17.13 16.23
CA ALA A 75 7.80 -17.47 17.63
C ALA A 75 8.15 -16.33 18.59
N SER A 76 9.32 -15.69 18.38
CA SER A 76 9.79 -14.59 19.23
C SER A 76 8.96 -13.31 19.04
N ALA A 77 8.58 -13.00 17.81
CA ALA A 77 7.90 -11.74 17.48
C ALA A 77 6.38 -11.80 17.67
N PHE A 78 5.77 -12.97 17.42
CA PHE A 78 4.31 -13.12 17.34
C PHE A 78 3.75 -14.21 18.26
N GLY A 79 4.59 -15.01 18.90
CA GLY A 79 4.16 -16.15 19.72
C GLY A 79 3.63 -17.36 18.92
N ASP A 80 3.80 -17.36 17.60
CA ASP A 80 3.37 -18.40 16.66
C ASP A 80 4.50 -18.71 15.70
N ASP A 81 4.95 -19.98 15.63
CA ASP A 81 6.05 -20.43 14.76
C ASP A 81 5.57 -20.95 13.40
N THR A 82 4.30 -20.81 13.10
CA THR A 82 3.72 -21.25 11.83
C THR A 82 4.33 -20.47 10.67
N VAL A 83 4.98 -21.19 9.74
CA VAL A 83 5.52 -20.63 8.49
C VAL A 83 5.02 -21.42 7.29
N PHE A 84 4.98 -20.76 6.15
CA PHE A 84 4.63 -21.37 4.86
C PHE A 84 5.60 -20.90 3.77
N ILE A 85 5.65 -21.64 2.67
CA ILE A 85 6.55 -21.38 1.55
C ILE A 85 5.72 -21.03 0.33
N GLU A 86 6.12 -19.97 -0.36
CA GLU A 86 5.51 -19.56 -1.63
C GLU A 86 6.57 -19.37 -2.70
N ARG A 87 6.16 -19.47 -3.95
CA ARG A 87 6.97 -19.05 -5.09
C ARG A 87 7.32 -17.57 -4.95
N TYR A 88 8.59 -17.23 -5.14
CA TYR A 88 9.00 -15.83 -5.27
C TYR A 88 8.67 -15.30 -6.65
N LEU A 89 8.02 -14.15 -6.71
CA LEU A 89 7.75 -13.43 -7.95
C LEU A 89 8.76 -12.30 -8.10
N ALA A 90 9.70 -12.47 -9.04
CA ALA A 90 10.63 -11.40 -9.39
C ALA A 90 9.91 -10.30 -10.16
N HIS A 91 10.31 -9.04 -9.95
CA HIS A 91 9.78 -7.86 -10.64
C HIS A 91 8.25 -7.77 -10.61
N ALA A 92 7.65 -8.23 -9.51
CA ALA A 92 6.21 -8.14 -9.33
C ALA A 92 5.78 -6.73 -8.93
N ARG A 93 4.52 -6.41 -9.24
CA ARG A 93 3.85 -5.21 -8.74
C ARG A 93 3.07 -5.54 -7.48
N HIS A 94 2.96 -4.57 -6.61
CA HIS A 94 2.01 -4.58 -5.50
C HIS A 94 0.83 -3.70 -5.89
N VAL A 95 -0.27 -4.33 -6.22
CA VAL A 95 -1.51 -3.64 -6.61
C VAL A 95 -2.61 -4.05 -5.65
N GLU A 96 -3.44 -3.12 -5.25
CA GLU A 96 -4.48 -3.35 -4.27
C GLU A 96 -5.82 -2.78 -4.71
N VAL A 97 -6.92 -3.37 -4.27
CA VAL A 97 -8.27 -2.94 -4.61
C VAL A 97 -8.99 -2.43 -3.37
N GLN A 98 -9.44 -1.17 -3.42
CA GLN A 98 -10.31 -0.61 -2.40
C GLN A 98 -11.70 -1.21 -2.50
N VAL A 99 -12.16 -1.85 -1.44
CA VAL A 99 -13.55 -2.31 -1.30
C VAL A 99 -14.26 -1.53 -0.20
N PHE A 100 -15.59 -1.47 -0.31
CA PHE A 100 -16.43 -0.89 0.73
C PHE A 100 -17.74 -1.68 0.83
N GLY A 101 -18.11 -2.10 2.04
CA GLY A 101 -19.34 -2.82 2.32
C GLY A 101 -20.24 -2.08 3.30
N ASP A 102 -21.57 -2.26 3.18
CA ASP A 102 -22.54 -1.81 4.17
C ASP A 102 -23.13 -2.97 4.99
N THR A 103 -23.97 -2.63 5.96
CA THR A 103 -24.64 -3.63 6.81
C THR A 103 -25.84 -4.31 6.13
N HIS A 104 -26.18 -3.91 4.90
CA HIS A 104 -27.29 -4.44 4.11
C HIS A 104 -26.84 -5.47 3.07
N GLY A 105 -25.54 -5.75 3.01
CA GLY A 105 -24.94 -6.74 2.09
C GLY A 105 -24.49 -6.16 0.75
N ASN A 106 -24.56 -4.84 0.57
CA ASN A 106 -23.99 -4.20 -0.60
C ASN A 106 -22.48 -4.09 -0.44
N VAL A 107 -21.74 -4.45 -1.49
CA VAL A 107 -20.28 -4.32 -1.56
C VAL A 107 -19.92 -3.77 -2.92
N VAL A 108 -19.12 -2.70 -2.92
CA VAL A 108 -18.57 -2.06 -4.11
C VAL A 108 -17.04 -2.05 -4.06
N HIS A 109 -16.41 -1.89 -5.22
CA HIS A 109 -14.99 -1.51 -5.32
C HIS A 109 -14.85 -0.07 -5.80
N LEU A 110 -13.76 0.57 -5.40
CA LEU A 110 -13.40 1.92 -5.82
C LEU A 110 -12.06 1.91 -6.58
N PHE A 111 -11.93 0.97 -7.49
CA PHE A 111 -10.75 0.71 -8.30
C PHE A 111 -9.51 0.30 -7.50
N GLU A 112 -8.40 0.22 -8.22
CA GLU A 112 -7.12 -0.22 -7.70
C GLU A 112 -6.15 0.94 -7.45
N ARG A 113 -5.15 0.62 -6.61
CA ARG A 113 -3.96 1.45 -6.38
C ARG A 113 -2.70 0.65 -6.69
N GLU A 114 -1.72 1.29 -7.28
CA GLU A 114 -0.35 0.80 -7.42
C GLU A 114 0.46 1.22 -6.19
N CYS A 115 1.07 0.26 -5.51
CA CYS A 115 1.85 0.49 -4.29
C CYS A 115 3.23 -0.19 -4.33
N SER A 116 3.79 -0.37 -5.53
CA SER A 116 5.03 -1.12 -5.73
C SER A 116 6.26 -0.41 -5.20
N ILE A 117 6.29 0.94 -5.22
CA ILE A 117 7.46 1.68 -4.73
C ILE A 117 7.47 1.68 -3.21
N GLN A 118 8.35 0.87 -2.66
CA GLN A 118 8.44 0.57 -1.24
C GLN A 118 9.89 0.62 -0.78
N ARG A 119 10.08 1.00 0.48
CA ARG A 119 11.35 0.81 1.16
C ARG A 119 11.16 -0.14 2.35
N ARG A 120 11.96 -1.19 2.46
CA ARG A 120 11.83 -2.19 3.53
C ARG A 120 10.38 -2.67 3.73
N HIS A 121 9.65 -2.92 2.63
CA HIS A 121 8.24 -3.32 2.60
C HIS A 121 7.24 -2.25 3.13
N GLN A 122 7.66 -1.01 3.26
CA GLN A 122 6.76 0.12 3.55
C GLN A 122 6.54 0.93 2.27
N LYS A 123 5.28 1.16 1.92
CA LYS A 123 4.88 1.96 0.77
C LYS A 123 5.41 3.39 0.92
N VAL A 124 5.87 3.98 -0.16
CA VAL A 124 6.49 5.33 -0.19
C VAL A 124 5.84 6.21 -1.25
N VAL A 125 5.47 5.61 -2.38
CA VAL A 125 4.72 6.24 -3.46
C VAL A 125 3.55 5.34 -3.83
N GLU A 126 2.36 5.89 -3.84
CA GLU A 126 1.12 5.21 -4.22
C GLU A 126 0.41 6.00 -5.32
N GLU A 127 -0.25 5.32 -6.24
CA GLU A 127 -0.97 5.97 -7.31
C GLU A 127 -2.25 5.23 -7.70
N SER A 128 -3.20 5.94 -8.27
CA SER A 128 -4.42 5.37 -8.84
C SER A 128 -4.82 6.15 -10.11
N PRO A 129 -5.19 5.42 -11.18
CA PRO A 129 -5.14 3.96 -11.37
C PRO A 129 -3.70 3.43 -11.54
N SER A 130 -3.50 2.12 -11.40
CA SER A 130 -2.21 1.48 -11.68
C SER A 130 -1.83 1.62 -13.16
N PRO A 131 -0.61 2.10 -13.47
CA PRO A 131 -0.16 2.21 -14.85
C PRO A 131 0.21 0.86 -15.49
N GLY A 132 0.36 -0.17 -14.66
CA GLY A 132 0.90 -1.46 -15.06
C GLY A 132 -0.12 -2.54 -15.33
N ILE A 133 -1.44 -2.27 -15.24
CA ILE A 133 -2.49 -3.26 -15.48
C ILE A 133 -3.43 -2.85 -16.60
N THR A 134 -3.88 -3.86 -17.37
CA THR A 134 -4.88 -3.67 -18.42
C THR A 134 -6.30 -3.49 -17.82
N SER A 135 -7.26 -3.04 -18.64
CA SER A 135 -8.67 -2.99 -18.23
C SER A 135 -9.19 -4.37 -17.81
N ASP A 136 -8.89 -5.41 -18.59
CA ASP A 136 -9.37 -6.75 -18.36
C ASP A 136 -8.81 -7.33 -17.05
N LEU A 137 -7.52 -7.11 -16.79
CA LEU A 137 -6.90 -7.52 -15.52
C LEU A 137 -7.50 -6.75 -14.33
N ARG A 138 -7.78 -5.47 -14.51
CA ARG A 138 -8.48 -4.65 -13.50
C ARG A 138 -9.84 -5.23 -13.16
N ASP A 139 -10.63 -5.57 -14.17
CA ASP A 139 -11.97 -6.11 -13.99
C ASP A 139 -11.93 -7.46 -13.26
N LEU A 140 -10.97 -8.30 -13.57
CA LEU A 140 -10.76 -9.56 -12.86
C LEU A 140 -10.35 -9.33 -11.38
N MET A 141 -9.42 -8.42 -11.12
CA MET A 141 -8.95 -8.11 -9.78
C MET A 141 -10.04 -7.48 -8.92
N THR A 142 -10.78 -6.52 -9.45
CA THR A 142 -11.87 -5.85 -8.72
C THR A 142 -13.01 -6.81 -8.43
N SER A 143 -13.37 -7.69 -9.38
CA SER A 143 -14.35 -8.75 -9.16
C SER A 143 -13.91 -9.74 -8.08
N ALA A 144 -12.65 -10.16 -8.08
CA ALA A 144 -12.08 -11.04 -7.07
C ALA A 144 -12.12 -10.39 -5.67
N ALA A 145 -11.76 -9.11 -5.56
CA ALA A 145 -11.79 -8.37 -4.30
C ALA A 145 -13.21 -8.23 -3.73
N VAL A 146 -14.19 -7.92 -4.59
CA VAL A 146 -15.61 -7.85 -4.19
C VAL A 146 -16.12 -9.23 -3.76
N SER A 147 -15.75 -10.30 -4.47
CA SER A 147 -16.14 -11.68 -4.11
C SER A 147 -15.62 -12.06 -2.73
N LEU A 148 -14.35 -11.76 -2.43
CA LEU A 148 -13.78 -12.02 -1.10
C LEU A 148 -14.49 -11.21 -0.01
N ALA A 149 -14.72 -9.91 -0.25
CA ALA A 149 -15.40 -9.05 0.70
C ALA A 149 -16.83 -9.54 1.01
N ARG A 150 -17.56 -10.02 0.01
CA ARG A 150 -18.89 -10.63 0.16
C ARG A 150 -18.83 -11.95 0.93
N GLU A 151 -17.86 -12.83 0.62
CA GLU A 151 -17.69 -14.13 1.29
C GLU A 151 -17.53 -13.98 2.81
N ILE A 152 -16.85 -12.92 3.26
CA ILE A 152 -16.61 -12.68 4.69
C ILE A 152 -17.60 -11.71 5.32
N GLY A 153 -18.64 -11.28 4.60
CA GLY A 153 -19.63 -10.32 5.09
C GLY A 153 -18.98 -8.99 5.54
N TYR A 154 -18.07 -8.46 4.73
CA TYR A 154 -17.27 -7.29 5.10
C TYR A 154 -18.09 -6.00 5.15
N VAL A 155 -17.87 -5.20 6.20
CA VAL A 155 -18.52 -3.90 6.40
C VAL A 155 -17.47 -2.83 6.64
N GLY A 156 -17.65 -1.65 6.04
CA GLY A 156 -16.73 -0.52 6.08
C GLY A 156 -15.67 -0.55 4.98
N ALA A 157 -14.69 0.34 5.11
CA ALA A 157 -13.55 0.42 4.19
C ALA A 157 -12.58 -0.75 4.41
N GLY A 158 -12.19 -1.44 3.34
CA GLY A 158 -11.19 -2.48 3.34
C GLY A 158 -10.41 -2.51 2.04
N THR A 159 -9.26 -3.17 2.06
CA THR A 159 -8.39 -3.25 0.89
C THR A 159 -7.90 -4.67 0.71
N VAL A 160 -8.07 -5.21 -0.50
CA VAL A 160 -7.53 -6.50 -0.89
C VAL A 160 -6.25 -6.29 -1.67
N GLU A 161 -5.14 -6.79 -1.16
CA GLU A 161 -3.81 -6.63 -1.75
C GLU A 161 -3.44 -7.83 -2.60
N PHE A 162 -2.78 -7.55 -3.73
CA PHE A 162 -2.36 -8.55 -4.72
C PHE A 162 -0.90 -8.34 -5.15
N MET A 163 -0.23 -9.44 -5.44
CA MET A 163 0.99 -9.43 -6.25
C MET A 163 0.62 -9.68 -7.70
N VAL A 164 1.10 -8.80 -8.59
CA VAL A 164 0.82 -8.88 -10.05
C VAL A 164 2.12 -9.14 -10.79
N ALA A 165 2.11 -10.14 -11.67
CA ALA A 165 3.25 -10.51 -12.51
C ALA A 165 2.76 -10.82 -13.94
N GLY A 166 3.06 -9.93 -14.89
CA GLY A 166 2.47 -9.98 -16.23
C GLY A 166 0.95 -9.84 -16.17
N ASP A 167 0.23 -10.77 -16.73
CA ASP A 167 -1.24 -10.82 -16.76
C ASP A 167 -1.85 -11.66 -15.62
N GLU A 168 -1.04 -12.10 -14.68
CA GLU A 168 -1.48 -12.87 -13.52
C GLU A 168 -1.47 -12.05 -12.26
N PHE A 169 -2.44 -12.29 -11.37
CA PHE A 169 -2.48 -11.68 -10.04
C PHE A 169 -2.77 -12.74 -8.98
N PHE A 170 -2.25 -12.52 -7.78
CA PHE A 170 -2.35 -13.46 -6.68
C PHE A 170 -2.64 -12.72 -5.38
N PHE A 171 -3.58 -13.23 -4.60
CA PHE A 171 -3.92 -12.70 -3.29
C PHE A 171 -2.70 -12.66 -2.37
N LEU A 172 -2.48 -11.52 -1.74
CA LEU A 172 -1.44 -11.32 -0.74
C LEU A 172 -2.02 -11.28 0.66
N GLU A 173 -2.90 -10.32 0.92
CA GLU A 173 -3.61 -10.15 2.20
C GLU A 173 -4.83 -9.22 2.03
N MET A 174 -5.66 -9.12 3.08
CA MET A 174 -6.70 -8.11 3.16
C MET A 174 -6.50 -7.25 4.40
N ASN A 175 -6.39 -5.95 4.19
CA ASN A 175 -6.39 -4.98 5.26
C ASN A 175 -7.81 -4.60 5.65
N THR A 176 -8.20 -4.96 6.88
CA THR A 176 -9.56 -4.76 7.42
C THR A 176 -9.70 -3.39 8.09
N ARG A 177 -9.28 -2.34 7.41
CA ARG A 177 -9.28 -0.95 7.87
C ARG A 177 -9.11 0.00 6.69
N LEU A 178 -9.37 1.28 6.93
CA LEU A 178 -8.92 2.34 6.05
C LEU A 178 -7.38 2.38 6.01
N GLN A 179 -6.79 2.55 4.83
CA GLN A 179 -5.34 2.62 4.66
C GLN A 179 -4.85 4.07 4.51
N VAL A 180 -3.54 4.27 4.69
CA VAL A 180 -2.87 5.58 4.58
C VAL A 180 -3.10 6.18 3.20
N GLU A 181 -3.01 5.36 2.17
CA GLU A 181 -3.06 5.69 0.75
C GLU A 181 -4.48 5.82 0.15
N HIS A 182 -5.53 5.82 0.99
CA HIS A 182 -6.91 6.02 0.52
C HIS A 182 -7.14 7.35 -0.23
N PRO A 183 -6.38 8.44 0.01
CA PRO A 183 -6.61 9.70 -0.68
C PRO A 183 -6.46 9.64 -2.20
N VAL A 184 -5.62 8.76 -2.77
CA VAL A 184 -5.55 8.63 -4.24
C VAL A 184 -6.84 8.04 -4.83
N THR A 185 -7.51 7.15 -4.08
CA THR A 185 -8.84 6.63 -4.46
C THR A 185 -9.90 7.73 -4.38
N GLU A 186 -9.92 8.49 -3.29
CA GLU A 186 -10.83 9.64 -3.13
C GLU A 186 -10.65 10.66 -4.25
N ALA A 187 -9.39 10.97 -4.60
CA ALA A 187 -9.07 11.95 -5.62
C ALA A 187 -9.59 11.57 -7.02
N ILE A 188 -9.51 10.30 -7.41
CA ILE A 188 -9.97 9.86 -8.73
C ILE A 188 -11.48 9.55 -8.80
N THR A 189 -12.12 9.27 -7.65
CA THR A 189 -13.55 8.89 -7.60
C THR A 189 -14.47 10.03 -7.12
N GLY A 190 -13.90 11.02 -6.43
CA GLY A 190 -14.69 12.09 -5.80
C GLY A 190 -15.45 11.65 -4.55
N VAL A 191 -15.16 10.48 -4.00
CA VAL A 191 -15.80 9.89 -2.82
C VAL A 191 -15.03 10.27 -1.57
N ASP A 192 -15.70 10.55 -0.46
CA ASP A 192 -15.11 10.66 0.88
C ASP A 192 -15.32 9.32 1.62
N LEU A 193 -14.25 8.54 1.76
CA LEU A 193 -14.30 7.22 2.39
C LEU A 193 -14.53 7.31 3.90
N VAL A 194 -14.09 8.37 4.55
CA VAL A 194 -14.30 8.60 5.97
C VAL A 194 -15.77 8.96 6.24
N GLU A 195 -16.37 9.80 5.41
CA GLU A 195 -17.81 10.08 5.46
C GLU A 195 -18.60 8.77 5.31
N TRP A 196 -18.25 7.94 4.32
CA TRP A 196 -18.93 6.67 4.10
C TRP A 196 -18.80 5.73 5.31
N GLN A 197 -17.65 5.68 5.98
CA GLN A 197 -17.49 4.88 7.20
C GLN A 197 -18.48 5.34 8.29
N ILE A 198 -18.66 6.64 8.47
CA ILE A 198 -19.59 7.20 9.45
C ILE A 198 -21.03 6.88 9.06
N ARG A 199 -21.42 7.08 7.81
CA ARG A 199 -22.77 6.83 7.30
C ARG A 199 -23.17 5.36 7.44
N VAL A 200 -22.30 4.44 7.02
CA VAL A 200 -22.52 2.99 7.15
C VAL A 200 -22.61 2.57 8.62
N ALA A 201 -21.79 3.15 9.50
CA ALA A 201 -21.87 2.88 10.92
C ALA A 201 -23.20 3.37 11.55
N LEU A 202 -23.80 4.41 10.98
CA LEU A 202 -25.14 4.89 11.35
C LEU A 202 -26.28 4.00 10.79
N GLY A 203 -25.95 2.98 9.99
CA GLY A 203 -26.91 2.04 9.43
C GLY A 203 -27.43 2.44 8.05
N GLU A 204 -26.84 3.45 7.42
CA GLU A 204 -27.20 3.85 6.05
C GLU A 204 -26.70 2.80 5.03
N ILE A 205 -27.42 2.71 3.91
CA ILE A 205 -26.93 1.98 2.72
C ILE A 205 -25.81 2.78 2.06
N LEU A 206 -24.99 2.10 1.24
CA LEU A 206 -23.98 2.78 0.42
C LEU A 206 -24.61 3.91 -0.38
N PRO A 207 -23.98 5.11 -0.43
CA PRO A 207 -24.55 6.28 -1.10
C PRO A 207 -24.73 6.13 -2.61
N VAL A 208 -23.94 5.23 -3.23
CA VAL A 208 -23.92 4.98 -4.68
C VAL A 208 -23.80 3.50 -4.98
N SER A 209 -24.33 3.08 -6.12
CA SER A 209 -24.12 1.74 -6.68
C SER A 209 -22.79 1.64 -7.42
N GLN A 210 -22.38 0.41 -7.75
CA GLN A 210 -21.11 0.18 -8.48
C GLN A 210 -21.06 0.93 -9.82
N ASP A 211 -22.15 0.98 -10.55
CA ASP A 211 -22.24 1.59 -11.89
C ASP A 211 -22.13 3.12 -11.86
N GLU A 212 -22.37 3.74 -10.69
CA GLU A 212 -22.25 5.18 -10.48
C GLU A 212 -20.83 5.60 -10.08
N ILE A 213 -19.98 4.64 -9.68
CA ILE A 213 -18.59 4.92 -9.31
C ILE A 213 -17.75 5.03 -10.58
N VAL A 214 -17.37 6.23 -10.90
CA VAL A 214 -16.51 6.54 -12.06
C VAL A 214 -15.16 7.05 -11.60
N ARG A 215 -14.13 6.81 -12.41
CA ARG A 215 -12.80 7.37 -12.17
C ARG A 215 -12.49 8.51 -13.11
N ASN A 216 -11.80 9.51 -12.61
CA ASN A 216 -11.39 10.69 -13.38
C ASN A 216 -9.95 11.06 -13.10
N GLY A 217 -9.15 11.23 -14.16
CA GLY A 217 -7.76 11.64 -14.06
C GLY A 217 -6.84 10.57 -13.45
N HIS A 218 -5.80 11.05 -12.80
CA HIS A 218 -4.76 10.25 -12.14
C HIS A 218 -4.34 10.93 -10.85
N ALA A 219 -4.19 10.17 -9.77
CA ALA A 219 -3.71 10.67 -8.49
C ALA A 219 -2.44 9.94 -8.06
N ILE A 220 -1.50 10.68 -7.47
CA ILE A 220 -0.27 10.15 -6.90
C ILE A 220 -0.13 10.71 -5.49
N GLU A 221 0.11 9.83 -4.52
CA GLU A 221 0.44 10.15 -3.15
C GLU A 221 1.91 9.81 -2.88
N VAL A 222 2.57 10.64 -2.09
CA VAL A 222 3.89 10.32 -1.53
C VAL A 222 3.86 10.49 -0.02
N ARG A 223 4.62 9.63 0.67
CA ARG A 223 4.80 9.72 2.11
C ARG A 223 6.07 10.47 2.43
N LEU A 224 5.92 11.67 2.95
CA LEU A 224 7.03 12.51 3.39
C LEU A 224 7.47 12.07 4.79
N TYR A 225 8.66 11.52 4.88
CA TYR A 225 9.26 11.01 6.12
C TYR A 225 10.44 11.85 6.58
N ALA A 226 10.60 12.00 7.90
CA ALA A 226 11.84 12.48 8.52
C ALA A 226 12.88 11.33 8.55
N GLU A 227 13.49 11.05 7.40
CA GLU A 227 14.43 9.95 7.18
C GLU A 227 15.52 10.37 6.21
N ASP A 228 16.67 9.71 6.33
CA ASP A 228 17.82 9.90 5.45
C ASP A 228 17.95 8.76 4.44
N PRO A 229 17.47 8.91 3.19
CA PRO A 229 17.57 7.88 2.16
C PRO A 229 19.02 7.51 1.83
N ALA A 230 19.95 8.46 1.88
CA ALA A 230 21.36 8.25 1.59
C ALA A 230 22.05 7.37 2.62
N ASN A 231 21.55 7.36 3.85
CA ASN A 231 22.06 6.55 4.96
C ASN A 231 21.10 5.41 5.34
N GLY A 232 20.51 4.75 4.36
CA GLY A 232 19.66 3.57 4.54
C GLY A 232 18.35 3.85 5.26
N TYR A 233 17.78 5.04 5.06
CA TYR A 233 16.50 5.48 5.64
C TYR A 233 16.51 5.52 7.18
N LEU A 234 17.63 5.92 7.78
CA LEU A 234 17.68 6.13 9.21
C LEU A 234 16.70 7.26 9.60
N PRO A 235 15.84 7.04 10.61
CA PRO A 235 14.98 8.10 11.13
C PRO A 235 15.82 9.30 11.59
N ASN A 236 15.36 10.50 11.24
CA ASN A 236 15.99 11.75 11.63
C ASN A 236 15.09 12.48 12.62
N THR A 237 15.62 12.82 13.78
CA THR A 237 14.89 13.49 14.85
C THR A 237 15.36 14.94 15.01
N GLY A 238 14.48 15.84 15.42
CA GLY A 238 14.81 17.24 15.59
C GLY A 238 13.57 18.13 15.66
N THR A 239 13.77 19.43 15.76
CA THR A 239 12.69 20.42 15.73
C THR A 239 12.52 20.95 14.31
N LEU A 240 11.32 20.93 13.79
CA LEU A 240 10.94 21.51 12.51
C LEU A 240 11.03 23.04 12.61
N ARG A 241 12.16 23.61 12.19
CA ARG A 241 12.35 25.09 12.21
C ARG A 241 11.52 25.77 11.14
N GLU A 242 11.40 25.12 9.97
CA GLU A 242 10.49 25.46 8.90
C GLU A 242 9.71 24.20 8.49
N PHE A 243 8.42 24.36 8.26
CA PHE A 243 7.55 23.32 7.73
C PHE A 243 6.44 23.98 6.91
N ASP A 244 6.76 24.28 5.64
CA ASP A 244 5.90 25.05 4.75
C ASP A 244 5.47 24.16 3.57
N LEU A 245 4.33 23.49 3.75
CA LEU A 245 3.62 22.72 2.73
C LEU A 245 2.41 23.53 2.26
N ARG A 246 2.65 24.59 1.46
CA ARG A 246 1.62 25.56 1.05
C ARG A 246 0.52 24.89 0.23
N PRO A 247 -0.75 25.26 0.43
CA PRO A 247 -1.82 24.86 -0.46
C PRO A 247 -1.53 25.22 -1.91
N ALA A 248 -1.74 24.27 -2.83
CA ALA A 248 -1.60 24.49 -4.27
C ALA A 248 -2.73 23.81 -5.03
N ALA A 249 -3.05 24.33 -6.21
CA ALA A 249 -4.10 23.73 -7.03
C ALA A 249 -3.76 22.30 -7.43
N GLY A 250 -4.68 21.37 -7.21
CA GLY A 250 -4.50 19.95 -7.48
C GLY A 250 -3.61 19.21 -6.47
N ILE A 251 -3.21 19.88 -5.37
CA ILE A 251 -2.43 19.28 -4.28
C ILE A 251 -3.27 19.27 -2.99
N ARG A 252 -3.32 18.12 -2.35
CA ARG A 252 -3.83 17.90 -1.00
C ARG A 252 -2.65 17.53 -0.09
N VAL A 253 -2.63 18.07 1.12
CA VAL A 253 -1.65 17.74 2.15
C VAL A 253 -2.38 17.30 3.40
N ASP A 254 -2.10 16.08 3.84
CA ASP A 254 -2.59 15.55 5.12
C ASP A 254 -1.41 15.48 6.08
N THR A 255 -1.40 16.31 7.12
CA THR A 255 -0.32 16.39 8.11
C THR A 255 -0.86 16.70 9.49
N GLY A 256 -0.16 16.22 10.52
CA GLY A 256 -0.37 16.57 11.92
C GLY A 256 0.76 17.46 12.48
N PHE A 257 1.74 17.86 11.66
CA PHE A 257 2.89 18.65 12.07
C PHE A 257 2.78 20.11 11.62
N VAL A 258 3.39 20.99 12.41
CA VAL A 258 3.58 22.40 12.09
C VAL A 258 5.02 22.83 12.42
N ALA A 259 5.44 23.98 11.93
CA ALA A 259 6.73 24.57 12.33
C ALA A 259 6.78 24.77 13.86
N GLY A 260 7.90 24.37 14.47
CA GLY A 260 8.10 24.35 15.92
C GLY A 260 7.88 22.98 16.58
N ASP A 261 7.23 22.04 15.92
CA ASP A 261 7.05 20.67 16.44
C ASP A 261 8.37 19.90 16.48
N THR A 262 8.44 18.94 17.40
CA THR A 262 9.60 18.06 17.55
C THR A 262 9.29 16.67 17.03
N VAL A 263 10.07 16.22 16.05
CA VAL A 263 10.08 14.84 15.55
C VAL A 263 10.90 13.98 16.50
N THR A 264 10.30 12.92 17.03
CA THR A 264 10.94 12.03 18.01
C THR A 264 11.08 10.61 17.44
N ALA A 265 11.95 9.79 18.05
CA ALA A 265 12.11 8.38 17.71
C ALA A 265 10.99 7.47 18.30
N ASN A 266 10.02 8.02 19.04
CA ASN A 266 9.00 7.24 19.75
C ASN A 266 7.81 6.87 18.86
N TYR A 267 7.66 7.54 17.72
CA TYR A 267 6.54 7.36 16.78
C TYR A 267 7.07 7.17 15.36
N ASP A 268 6.15 6.84 14.45
CA ASP A 268 6.44 6.78 13.02
C ASP A 268 6.98 8.14 12.52
N PRO A 269 8.07 8.16 11.72
CA PRO A 269 8.69 9.40 11.26
C PRO A 269 7.91 10.10 10.13
N MET A 270 6.70 9.69 9.77
CA MET A 270 5.90 10.32 8.71
C MET A 270 5.44 11.71 9.13
N LEU A 271 5.87 12.72 8.36
CA LEU A 271 5.51 14.11 8.57
C LEU A 271 4.21 14.51 7.87
N ALA A 272 4.01 14.00 6.66
CA ALA A 272 2.85 14.31 5.85
C ALA A 272 2.63 13.26 4.75
N LYS A 273 1.40 13.22 4.23
CA LYS A 273 1.09 12.69 2.91
C LYS A 273 0.87 13.88 1.99
N VAL A 274 1.45 13.83 0.79
CA VAL A 274 1.24 14.84 -0.24
C VAL A 274 0.64 14.14 -1.45
N ILE A 275 -0.55 14.56 -1.84
CA ILE A 275 -1.36 13.94 -2.88
C ILE A 275 -1.54 14.95 -4.00
N ALA A 276 -1.17 14.57 -5.22
CA ALA A 276 -1.49 15.33 -6.43
C ALA A 276 -2.59 14.63 -7.23
N HIS A 277 -3.48 15.40 -7.82
CA HIS A 277 -4.49 14.94 -8.78
C HIS A 277 -4.46 15.79 -10.04
N GLY A 278 -4.45 15.14 -11.19
CA GLY A 278 -4.41 15.80 -12.49
C GLY A 278 -4.98 14.94 -13.62
N PRO A 279 -5.07 15.50 -14.83
CA PRO A 279 -5.69 14.82 -15.96
C PRO A 279 -4.91 13.61 -16.48
N THR A 280 -3.60 13.61 -16.33
CA THR A 280 -2.73 12.51 -16.78
C THR A 280 -1.68 12.18 -15.73
N ARG A 281 -1.20 10.94 -15.73
CA ARG A 281 -0.17 10.47 -14.83
C ARG A 281 1.12 11.32 -14.90
N GLU A 282 1.58 11.62 -16.11
CA GLU A 282 2.82 12.36 -16.30
C GLU A 282 2.71 13.80 -15.76
N THR A 283 1.62 14.50 -16.06
CA THR A 283 1.41 15.87 -15.54
C THR A 283 1.27 15.88 -14.03
N THR A 284 0.59 14.88 -13.45
CA THR A 284 0.44 14.72 -12.01
C THR A 284 1.78 14.48 -11.32
N ALA A 285 2.60 13.56 -11.86
CA ALA A 285 3.94 13.28 -11.33
C ALA A 285 4.86 14.50 -11.34
N ARG A 286 4.90 15.23 -12.45
CA ARG A 286 5.73 16.44 -12.59
C ARG A 286 5.28 17.55 -11.64
N CYS A 287 3.96 17.76 -11.52
CA CYS A 287 3.38 18.75 -10.60
C CYS A 287 3.76 18.41 -9.14
N LEU A 288 3.63 17.14 -8.74
CA LEU A 288 4.00 16.69 -7.38
C LEU A 288 5.51 16.85 -7.12
N ALA A 289 6.36 16.49 -8.09
CA ALA A 289 7.80 16.65 -7.96
C ALA A 289 8.22 18.14 -7.82
N GLU A 290 7.62 19.03 -8.60
CA GLU A 290 7.86 20.46 -8.50
C GLU A 290 7.38 21.02 -7.15
N TYR A 291 6.20 20.61 -6.70
CA TYR A 291 5.68 20.99 -5.39
C TYR A 291 6.62 20.59 -4.26
N LEU A 292 7.11 19.33 -4.26
CA LEU A 292 8.05 18.84 -3.25
C LEU A 292 9.36 19.64 -3.24
N ARG A 293 9.93 19.96 -4.41
CA ARG A 293 11.16 20.78 -4.49
C ARG A 293 10.97 22.17 -3.92
N GLY A 294 9.76 22.76 -4.08
CA GLY A 294 9.41 24.06 -3.56
C GLY A 294 9.04 24.09 -2.06
N ALA A 295 8.84 22.92 -1.43
CA ALA A 295 8.44 22.84 -0.04
C ALA A 295 9.59 23.24 0.91
N GLY A 296 9.31 24.16 1.84
CA GLY A 296 10.25 24.62 2.87
C GLY A 296 10.23 23.69 4.09
N ILE A 297 11.26 22.87 4.26
CA ILE A 297 11.38 21.99 5.42
C ILE A 297 12.80 22.08 5.96
N GLU A 298 12.93 22.59 7.20
CA GLU A 298 14.20 22.69 7.90
C GLU A 298 14.14 22.14 9.32
N GLY A 299 15.29 21.67 9.79
CA GLY A 299 15.47 21.16 11.16
C GLY A 299 15.59 19.65 11.26
N VAL A 300 15.12 18.93 10.23
CA VAL A 300 15.28 17.48 10.06
C VAL A 300 15.64 17.14 8.62
N ILE A 301 16.34 16.03 8.42
CA ILE A 301 16.54 15.45 7.09
C ILE A 301 15.25 14.73 6.71
N THR A 302 14.85 14.87 5.45
CA THR A 302 13.64 14.21 4.92
C THR A 302 13.96 13.47 3.60
N ASN A 303 13.06 12.58 3.20
CA ASN A 303 13.10 11.91 1.91
C ASN A 303 12.56 12.77 0.73
N LYS A 304 12.33 14.06 0.93
CA LYS A 304 11.69 14.98 -0.05
C LYS A 304 12.37 14.96 -1.43
N GLU A 305 13.69 15.09 -1.46
CA GLU A 305 14.45 15.14 -2.71
C GLU A 305 14.44 13.78 -3.44
N SER A 306 14.53 12.69 -2.68
CA SER A 306 14.41 11.32 -3.22
C SER A 306 13.03 11.09 -3.85
N LEU A 307 11.96 11.52 -3.20
CA LEU A 307 10.60 11.45 -3.74
C LEU A 307 10.47 12.22 -5.05
N ALA A 308 11.00 13.46 -5.09
CA ALA A 308 10.97 14.28 -6.30
C ALA A 308 11.80 13.66 -7.43
N ALA A 309 12.92 12.99 -7.11
CA ALA A 309 13.74 12.27 -8.09
C ALA A 309 12.99 11.05 -8.65
N VAL A 310 12.36 10.24 -7.80
CA VAL A 310 11.52 9.10 -8.22
C VAL A 310 10.43 9.55 -9.20
N LEU A 311 9.68 10.60 -8.87
CA LEU A 311 8.57 11.09 -9.66
C LEU A 311 8.97 11.62 -11.06
N THR A 312 10.25 11.95 -11.26
CA THR A 312 10.78 12.45 -12.54
C THR A 312 11.67 11.46 -13.26
N GLU A 313 11.90 10.29 -12.65
CA GLU A 313 12.72 9.22 -13.21
C GLU A 313 12.03 8.63 -14.47
N PRO A 314 12.76 8.38 -15.59
CA PRO A 314 12.16 7.89 -16.82
C PRO A 314 11.39 6.59 -16.70
N ASP A 315 11.83 5.63 -15.88
CA ASP A 315 11.14 4.35 -15.70
C ASP A 315 9.86 4.53 -14.89
N PHE A 316 9.86 5.42 -13.90
CA PHE A 316 8.63 5.82 -13.21
C PHE A 316 7.65 6.43 -14.22
N LEU A 317 8.05 7.42 -15.00
CA LEU A 317 7.18 8.09 -15.97
C LEU A 317 6.61 7.13 -17.03
N ARG A 318 7.33 6.05 -17.36
CA ARG A 318 6.85 4.97 -18.24
C ARG A 318 5.95 3.96 -17.54
N GLY A 319 5.77 4.04 -16.22
CA GLY A 319 4.99 3.10 -15.43
C GLY A 319 5.69 1.76 -15.19
N LEU A 320 7.01 1.69 -15.30
CA LEU A 320 7.81 0.49 -15.06
C LEU A 320 8.15 0.37 -13.57
N THR A 321 7.11 0.28 -12.75
CA THR A 321 7.23 0.22 -11.28
C THR A 321 7.08 -1.22 -10.79
N THR A 322 8.02 -1.66 -9.96
CA THR A 322 8.04 -2.99 -9.35
C THR A 322 8.45 -2.89 -7.88
N THR A 323 8.26 -3.95 -7.11
CA THR A 323 8.56 -3.94 -5.66
C THR A 323 10.04 -3.79 -5.34
N ASP A 324 10.93 -4.01 -6.28
CA ASP A 324 12.38 -3.80 -6.21
C ASP A 324 12.82 -2.47 -6.87
N TYR A 325 11.89 -1.54 -7.13
CA TYR A 325 12.17 -0.30 -7.86
C TYR A 325 13.29 0.54 -7.23
N LEU A 326 13.24 0.78 -5.93
CA LEU A 326 14.27 1.61 -5.26
C LEU A 326 15.63 0.93 -5.22
N ASP A 327 15.69 -0.40 -5.17
CA ASP A 327 16.94 -1.18 -5.20
C ASP A 327 17.60 -1.12 -6.58
N THR A 328 16.79 -1.05 -7.64
CA THR A 328 17.26 -0.97 -9.04
C THR A 328 17.50 0.47 -9.52
N HIS A 329 17.05 1.48 -8.76
CA HIS A 329 17.21 2.91 -9.07
C HIS A 329 17.90 3.69 -7.93
N PRO A 330 19.11 3.28 -7.50
CA PRO A 330 19.80 3.90 -6.36
C PRO A 330 20.12 5.38 -6.57
N GLN A 331 20.16 5.87 -7.82
CA GLN A 331 20.35 7.29 -8.16
C GLN A 331 19.22 8.18 -7.62
N THR A 332 18.03 7.63 -7.35
CA THR A 332 16.90 8.39 -6.79
C THR A 332 17.04 8.62 -5.29
N LEU A 333 17.92 7.89 -4.62
CA LEU A 333 18.15 8.01 -3.18
C LEU A 333 19.13 9.14 -2.83
N GLN A 334 20.00 9.50 -3.78
CA GLN A 334 20.98 10.57 -3.66
C GLN A 334 20.93 11.44 -4.91
N PRO A 335 19.84 12.19 -5.13
CA PRO A 335 19.75 13.05 -6.29
C PRO A 335 20.85 14.12 -6.22
N PRO A 336 21.42 14.51 -7.37
CA PRO A 336 22.37 15.62 -7.41
C PRO A 336 21.69 16.89 -6.88
N SER A 337 22.43 17.61 -6.06
CA SER A 337 22.01 18.88 -5.44
C SER A 337 21.73 19.97 -6.49
#